data_64d428c6609311fa1006bc18c281eb34
#
_entry.id   64d428c6609311fa1006bc18c281eb34
#
_cell.length_a   1.000
_cell.length_b   1.000
_cell.length_c   1.000
_cell.angle_alpha   90.00
_cell.angle_beta   90.00
_cell.angle_gamma   90.00
#
_symmetry.space_group_name_H-M   'P 1'
#
loop_
_entity.id
_entity.type
_entity.pdbx_description
1 polymer ?
#
loop_
_entity_poly.entity_id
_entity_poly.type
_entity_poly.pdbx_seq_one_letter_code
_entity_poly.pdbx_strand_id
1 'polypeptide(L)'
;KGVEGVLGTDGIGITKTDAKGHYWLKSNKCYEVVYVILPSGYNVPTQAAMPKFWAQTSTDVDSEAQHDFELIQASNDNHTILVATDIHLTNRNLSPNDRQQFREGFVNELISTYTGKQNVYCFNLGDFAHDIHWYRNDIGWAESLNNHPSDDINGLPCQFWSTMGNHDNDGHTPSGDDVDLRASGPYRKMVGPTHIAMNIGKIHYMLLDDILYYNGYTGSNSNVDSQFGDCNYNAGFRPDMLTWIERDLSYVDKNTPIVVGMHIPLVNWDGSSRNYEFNNTSNWTSFMNLFKDFKEVNFITGHTHQTRFRAVPGYGTNMDEHNIGAVCGVWWSSSAR
;
A
#
# COMPACT_ATOMS: atom_id res chain seq x y z
N LYS A 1 20.94 2.88 20.88
CA LYS A 1 21.45 1.50 21.01
C LYS A 1 20.83 0.68 19.89
N GLY A 2 21.66 -0.04 19.10
CA GLY A 2 21.14 -0.87 18.02
C GLY A 2 20.19 -1.97 18.51
N VAL A 3 19.26 -2.36 17.65
CA VAL A 3 18.28 -3.42 17.89
C VAL A 3 18.65 -4.62 17.03
N GLU A 4 18.86 -5.78 17.68
CA GLU A 4 19.19 -7.04 17.00
C GLU A 4 17.93 -7.65 16.38
N GLY A 5 18.10 -8.32 15.23
CA GLY A 5 17.07 -9.14 14.62
C GLY A 5 16.03 -8.38 13.79
N VAL A 6 16.20 -7.06 13.59
CA VAL A 6 15.33 -6.26 12.73
C VAL A 6 15.58 -6.61 11.28
N LEU A 7 14.52 -6.81 10.52
CA LEU A 7 14.60 -7.08 9.08
C LEU A 7 14.68 -5.75 8.32
N GLY A 8 15.69 -5.65 7.45
CA GLY A 8 15.85 -4.56 6.48
C GLY A 8 15.71 -5.09 5.06
N THR A 9 15.13 -4.30 4.16
CA THR A 9 14.81 -4.74 2.79
C THR A 9 14.86 -3.58 1.79
N ASP A 10 15.01 -3.92 0.52
CA ASP A 10 14.86 -3.02 -0.64
C ASP A 10 13.60 -3.33 -1.47
N GLY A 11 12.70 -4.15 -0.93
CA GLY A 11 11.52 -4.65 -1.62
C GLY A 11 11.75 -5.95 -2.38
N ILE A 12 12.97 -6.50 -2.38
CA ILE A 12 13.30 -7.81 -2.99
C ILE A 12 14.14 -8.65 -2.04
N GLY A 13 15.28 -8.12 -1.63
CA GLY A 13 16.17 -8.75 -0.67
C GLY A 13 15.75 -8.45 0.76
N ILE A 14 16.01 -9.38 1.67
CA ILE A 14 15.82 -9.18 3.11
C ILE A 14 17.12 -9.53 3.82
N THR A 15 17.52 -8.68 4.76
CA THR A 15 18.65 -8.88 5.66
C THR A 15 18.20 -8.70 7.10
N LYS A 16 19.05 -9.10 8.04
CA LYS A 16 18.77 -8.97 9.47
C LYS A 16 19.89 -8.21 10.18
N THR A 17 19.53 -7.35 11.11
CA THR A 17 20.51 -6.62 11.94
C THR A 17 21.23 -7.56 12.90
N ASP A 18 22.52 -7.28 13.14
CA ASP A 18 23.33 -7.90 14.16
C ASP A 18 23.04 -7.38 15.59
N ALA A 19 23.76 -7.86 16.61
CA ALA A 19 23.61 -7.45 18.01
C ALA A 19 23.89 -5.96 18.28
N LYS A 20 24.49 -5.25 17.32
CA LYS A 20 24.73 -3.81 17.37
C LYS A 20 23.69 -3.01 16.56
N GLY A 21 22.79 -3.69 15.87
CA GLY A 21 21.80 -3.09 14.99
C GLY A 21 22.35 -2.76 13.59
N HIS A 22 23.50 -3.28 13.21
CA HIS A 22 24.05 -3.09 11.88
C HIS A 22 23.49 -4.12 10.91
N TYR A 23 23.31 -3.73 9.66
CA TYR A 23 22.88 -4.60 8.56
C TYR A 23 23.67 -4.31 7.27
N TRP A 24 23.72 -5.29 6.40
CA TRP A 24 24.23 -5.16 5.04
C TRP A 24 23.20 -5.75 4.10
N LEU A 25 22.85 -5.01 3.07
CA LEU A 25 21.89 -5.45 2.05
C LEU A 25 22.48 -5.20 0.67
N LYS A 26 22.66 -6.28 -0.09
CA LYS A 26 22.98 -6.16 -1.51
C LYS A 26 21.70 -5.94 -2.29
N SER A 27 21.58 -4.79 -2.95
CA SER A 27 20.39 -4.35 -3.66
C SER A 27 20.70 -4.14 -5.15
N ASN A 28 19.74 -4.48 -6.01
CA ASN A 28 19.75 -4.06 -7.42
C ASN A 28 19.14 -2.66 -7.62
N LYS A 29 18.64 -2.07 -6.54
CA LYS A 29 18.07 -0.72 -6.46
C LYS A 29 16.90 -0.43 -7.41
N CYS A 30 16.22 -1.46 -7.91
CA CYS A 30 15.14 -1.26 -8.87
C CYS A 30 13.93 -0.52 -8.29
N TYR A 31 13.64 -0.68 -6.99
CA TYR A 31 12.59 0.08 -6.31
C TYR A 31 13.05 1.44 -5.76
N GLU A 32 14.35 1.75 -5.85
CA GLU A 32 14.93 3.02 -5.39
C GLU A 32 14.68 3.34 -3.91
N VAL A 33 14.35 2.34 -3.10
CA VAL A 33 14.06 2.47 -1.67
C VAL A 33 14.78 1.40 -0.84
N VAL A 34 15.00 1.73 0.42
CA VAL A 34 15.37 0.78 1.46
C VAL A 34 14.52 1.07 2.69
N TYR A 35 14.08 0.04 3.40
CA TYR A 35 13.20 0.21 4.54
C TYR A 35 13.34 -0.93 5.56
N VAL A 36 12.80 -0.69 6.76
CA VAL A 36 12.73 -1.69 7.81
C VAL A 36 11.34 -2.31 7.88
N ILE A 37 11.29 -3.62 8.08
CA ILE A 37 10.08 -4.33 8.48
C ILE A 37 9.94 -4.09 9.99
N LEU A 38 8.90 -3.35 10.40
CA LEU A 38 8.71 -2.94 11.78
C LEU A 38 8.66 -4.16 12.71
N PRO A 39 9.56 -4.29 13.69
CA PRO A 39 9.52 -5.40 14.62
C PRO A 39 8.45 -5.19 15.71
N SER A 40 7.87 -6.27 16.22
CA SER A 40 6.95 -6.23 17.37
C SER A 40 7.58 -5.50 18.57
N GLY A 41 6.78 -4.75 19.30
CA GLY A 41 7.24 -3.98 20.45
C GLY A 41 7.94 -2.66 20.11
N TYR A 42 7.86 -2.22 18.85
CA TYR A 42 8.41 -0.95 18.40
C TYR A 42 7.44 -0.18 17.51
N ASN A 43 7.65 1.12 17.46
CA ASN A 43 7.10 2.06 16.48
C ASN A 43 8.26 2.77 15.77
N VAL A 44 7.95 3.58 14.76
CA VAL A 44 8.88 4.50 14.12
C VAL A 44 8.44 5.95 14.36
N PRO A 45 9.37 6.94 14.29
CA PRO A 45 8.98 8.35 14.31
C PRO A 45 8.02 8.67 13.14
N THR A 46 7.25 9.74 13.28
CA THR A 46 6.37 10.24 12.22
C THR A 46 6.72 11.67 11.84
N GLN A 47 6.40 12.02 10.61
CA GLN A 47 6.35 13.40 10.13
C GLN A 47 5.01 13.62 9.44
N ALA A 48 4.18 14.52 9.97
CA ALA A 48 2.83 14.75 9.47
C ALA A 48 2.03 13.44 9.26
N ALA A 49 2.01 12.58 10.28
CA ALA A 49 1.44 11.23 10.31
C ALA A 49 2.16 10.17 9.45
N MET A 50 3.03 10.53 8.51
CA MET A 50 3.80 9.59 7.70
C MET A 50 4.89 8.92 8.54
N PRO A 51 4.96 7.58 8.62
CA PRO A 51 5.97 6.85 9.37
C PRO A 51 7.34 6.91 8.69
N LYS A 52 8.40 7.13 9.48
CA LYS A 52 9.78 7.22 9.00
C LYS A 52 10.49 5.86 9.07
N PHE A 53 10.11 4.93 8.24
CA PHE A 53 10.65 3.57 8.20
C PHE A 53 11.42 3.26 6.92
N TRP A 54 11.48 4.21 5.98
CA TRP A 54 12.11 4.03 4.68
C TRP A 54 12.98 5.24 4.28
N ALA A 55 13.85 5.02 3.33
CA ALA A 55 14.68 6.04 2.69
C ALA A 55 14.83 5.75 1.20
N GLN A 56 15.00 6.81 0.42
CA GLN A 56 15.38 6.66 -1.00
C GLN A 56 16.85 6.25 -1.11
N THR A 57 17.15 5.42 -2.11
CA THR A 57 18.51 5.05 -2.46
C THR A 57 18.90 5.64 -3.82
N SER A 58 20.20 5.71 -4.10
CA SER A 58 20.69 5.99 -5.44
C SER A 58 20.31 4.87 -6.41
N THR A 59 20.07 5.20 -7.68
CA THR A 59 19.92 4.23 -8.77
C THR A 59 21.25 3.62 -9.22
N ASP A 60 22.37 4.21 -8.83
CA ASP A 60 23.69 3.69 -9.13
C ASP A 60 23.97 2.42 -8.32
N VAL A 61 23.95 1.27 -9.00
CA VAL A 61 24.11 -0.06 -8.40
C VAL A 61 25.49 -0.31 -7.80
N ASP A 62 26.48 0.43 -8.23
CA ASP A 62 27.87 0.32 -7.74
C ASP A 62 28.15 1.23 -6.53
N SER A 63 27.19 2.09 -6.18
CA SER A 63 27.32 2.97 -5.01
C SER A 63 26.90 2.28 -3.72
N GLU A 64 27.61 2.56 -2.63
CA GLU A 64 27.19 2.23 -1.26
C GLU A 64 26.47 3.43 -0.65
N ALA A 65 25.46 3.15 0.17
CA ALA A 65 24.74 4.16 0.93
C ALA A 65 24.48 3.65 2.34
N GLN A 66 24.56 4.54 3.32
CA GLN A 66 24.20 4.25 4.70
C GLN A 66 22.82 4.84 5.00
N HIS A 67 21.94 4.01 5.55
CA HIS A 67 20.63 4.43 6.02
C HIS A 67 20.42 3.91 7.44
N ASP A 68 20.11 4.83 8.34
CA ASP A 68 19.80 4.53 9.74
C ASP A 68 18.31 4.76 9.98
N PHE A 69 17.69 3.82 10.70
CA PHE A 69 16.25 3.88 11.05
C PHE A 69 16.09 3.92 12.57
N GLU A 70 15.32 4.89 13.03
CA GLU A 70 15.00 4.99 14.45
C GLU A 70 13.81 4.10 14.81
N LEU A 71 13.96 3.31 15.86
CA LEU A 71 12.91 2.49 16.44
C LEU A 71 12.60 2.97 17.85
N ILE A 72 11.31 3.19 18.14
CA ILE A 72 10.79 3.67 19.42
C ILE A 72 10.11 2.50 20.12
N GLN A 73 10.55 2.10 21.29
CA GLN A 73 9.90 1.05 22.07
C GLN A 73 8.42 1.39 22.31
N ALA A 74 7.55 0.42 22.10
CA ALA A 74 6.09 0.56 22.25
C ALA A 74 5.48 -0.73 22.80
N SER A 75 4.56 -0.60 23.77
CA SER A 75 3.73 -1.73 24.20
C SER A 75 2.49 -1.77 23.34
N ASN A 76 2.60 -2.43 22.17
CA ASN A 76 1.58 -2.43 21.12
C ASN A 76 0.84 -3.77 20.95
N ASP A 77 0.85 -4.65 21.96
CA ASP A 77 0.06 -5.89 21.96
C ASP A 77 -1.45 -5.61 21.83
N ASN A 78 -1.91 -4.53 22.48
CA ASN A 78 -3.24 -3.99 22.28
C ASN A 78 -3.14 -2.77 21.40
N HIS A 79 -3.71 -2.86 20.20
CA HIS A 79 -3.67 -1.80 19.21
C HIS A 79 -4.97 -1.70 18.42
N THR A 80 -5.13 -0.59 17.71
CA THR A 80 -6.26 -0.35 16.81
C THR A 80 -5.73 -0.09 15.41
N ILE A 81 -6.25 -0.82 14.44
CA ILE A 81 -6.02 -0.55 13.02
C ILE A 81 -7.28 0.12 12.45
N LEU A 82 -7.10 1.33 11.96
CA LEU A 82 -8.08 2.04 11.15
C LEU A 82 -7.75 1.73 9.70
N VAL A 83 -8.76 1.45 8.90
CA VAL A 83 -8.55 1.11 7.48
C VAL A 83 -9.25 2.13 6.62
N ALA A 84 -8.51 2.70 5.69
CA ALA A 84 -8.98 3.60 4.64
C ALA A 84 -8.65 3.01 3.27
N THR A 85 -9.43 3.33 2.27
CA THR A 85 -9.18 3.00 0.87
C THR A 85 -9.93 3.96 -0.03
N ASP A 86 -9.51 4.06 -1.28
CA ASP A 86 -10.24 4.82 -2.28
C ASP A 86 -10.51 6.26 -1.81
N ILE A 87 -9.45 6.94 -1.37
CA ILE A 87 -9.51 8.33 -0.87
C ILE A 87 -9.70 9.29 -2.05
N HIS A 88 -9.08 9.01 -3.19
CA HIS A 88 -9.20 9.75 -4.45
C HIS A 88 -9.00 11.26 -4.32
N LEU A 89 -7.91 11.66 -3.66
CA LEU A 89 -7.58 13.08 -3.52
C LEU A 89 -7.19 13.70 -4.85
N THR A 90 -7.69 14.90 -5.08
CA THR A 90 -7.37 15.71 -6.25
C THR A 90 -7.67 17.17 -6.03
N ASN A 91 -7.23 18.03 -6.98
CA ASN A 91 -7.45 19.48 -6.98
C ASN A 91 -8.66 19.89 -7.85
N ARG A 92 -9.72 19.10 -7.92
CA ARG A 92 -10.92 19.50 -8.66
C ARG A 92 -11.52 20.79 -8.11
N ASN A 93 -11.94 21.68 -9.04
CA ASN A 93 -12.62 22.92 -8.68
C ASN A 93 -14.09 22.65 -8.31
N LEU A 94 -14.28 22.10 -7.11
CA LEU A 94 -15.58 21.81 -6.51
C LEU A 94 -15.76 22.62 -5.22
N SER A 95 -17.00 22.73 -4.73
CA SER A 95 -17.30 23.38 -3.44
C SER A 95 -18.27 22.52 -2.63
N PRO A 96 -17.82 21.91 -1.52
CA PRO A 96 -16.43 21.79 -1.08
C PRO A 96 -15.59 20.94 -2.04
N ASN A 97 -14.30 21.20 -2.13
CA ASN A 97 -13.40 20.38 -2.96
C ASN A 97 -13.04 19.06 -2.29
N ASP A 98 -12.39 18.14 -3.02
CA ASP A 98 -12.10 16.79 -2.53
C ASP A 98 -11.28 16.81 -1.22
N ARG A 99 -10.27 17.67 -1.14
CA ARG A 99 -9.40 17.79 0.05
C ARG A 99 -10.16 18.34 1.24
N GLN A 100 -10.99 19.35 1.04
CA GLN A 100 -11.82 19.91 2.09
C GLN A 100 -12.77 18.84 2.64
N GLN A 101 -13.41 18.08 1.77
CA GLN A 101 -14.31 17.00 2.15
C GLN A 101 -13.59 15.89 2.93
N PHE A 102 -12.41 15.48 2.47
CA PHE A 102 -11.58 14.49 3.15
C PHE A 102 -11.16 15.00 4.54
N ARG A 103 -10.71 16.24 4.61
CA ARG A 103 -10.26 16.83 5.86
C ARG A 103 -11.40 17.03 6.87
N GLU A 104 -12.51 17.62 6.43
CA GLU A 104 -13.67 17.90 7.30
C GLU A 104 -14.40 16.62 7.74
N GLY A 105 -14.50 15.63 6.88
CA GLY A 105 -15.07 14.33 7.17
C GLY A 105 -14.08 13.42 7.88
N PHE A 106 -13.27 12.72 7.12
CA PHE A 106 -12.44 11.61 7.60
C PHE A 106 -11.36 12.05 8.60
N VAL A 107 -10.54 13.04 8.25
CA VAL A 107 -9.40 13.43 9.10
C VAL A 107 -9.87 14.01 10.44
N ASN A 108 -10.84 14.93 10.42
CA ASN A 108 -11.36 15.55 11.64
C ASN A 108 -12.09 14.53 12.54
N GLU A 109 -12.79 13.57 11.95
CA GLU A 109 -13.42 12.49 12.70
C GLU A 109 -12.37 11.65 13.44
N LEU A 110 -11.27 11.28 12.76
CA LEU A 110 -10.19 10.54 13.40
C LEU A 110 -9.48 11.37 14.49
N ILE A 111 -9.25 12.64 14.24
CA ILE A 111 -8.67 13.55 15.25
C ILE A 111 -9.57 13.59 16.50
N SER A 112 -10.88 13.80 16.32
CA SER A 112 -11.82 13.91 17.45
C SER A 112 -11.92 12.62 18.25
N THR A 113 -11.83 11.48 17.57
CA THR A 113 -12.04 10.16 18.17
C THR A 113 -10.80 9.57 18.80
N TYR A 114 -9.62 9.79 18.20
CA TYR A 114 -8.40 9.07 18.55
C TYR A 114 -7.28 9.93 19.13
N THR A 115 -7.41 11.26 19.22
CA THR A 115 -6.41 12.10 19.89
C THR A 115 -6.19 11.64 21.33
N GLY A 116 -4.92 11.42 21.68
CA GLY A 116 -4.51 10.93 23.01
C GLY A 116 -4.62 9.41 23.21
N LYS A 117 -5.18 8.66 22.25
CA LYS A 117 -5.13 7.19 22.26
C LYS A 117 -3.78 6.70 21.76
N GLN A 118 -3.31 5.61 22.36
CA GLN A 118 -2.02 5.00 22.01
C GLN A 118 -2.24 3.81 21.05
N ASN A 119 -1.18 3.47 20.29
CA ASN A 119 -1.14 2.30 19.41
C ASN A 119 -2.29 2.29 18.39
N VAL A 120 -2.57 3.46 17.82
CA VAL A 120 -3.51 3.60 16.71
C VAL A 120 -2.72 3.73 15.41
N TYR A 121 -3.06 2.93 14.43
CA TYR A 121 -2.46 2.90 13.10
C TYR A 121 -3.56 3.05 12.06
N CYS A 122 -3.27 3.74 10.97
CA CYS A 122 -4.19 3.85 9.84
C CYS A 122 -3.52 3.19 8.62
N PHE A 123 -4.21 2.25 7.99
CA PHE A 123 -3.77 1.59 6.75
C PHE A 123 -4.60 2.13 5.59
N ASN A 124 -3.94 2.74 4.62
CA ASN A 124 -4.55 3.08 3.34
C ASN A 124 -4.26 1.97 2.33
N LEU A 125 -5.33 1.43 1.76
CA LEU A 125 -5.27 0.28 0.83
C LEU A 125 -5.29 0.71 -0.64
N GLY A 126 -4.73 1.85 -0.95
CA GLY A 126 -4.60 2.34 -2.32
C GLY A 126 -5.68 3.33 -2.75
N ASP A 127 -5.54 3.80 -3.98
CA ASP A 127 -6.31 4.89 -4.55
C ASP A 127 -6.31 6.15 -3.68
N PHE A 128 -5.10 6.54 -3.29
CA PHE A 128 -4.88 7.77 -2.56
C PHE A 128 -5.13 8.98 -3.45
N ALA A 129 -4.67 8.95 -4.71
CA ALA A 129 -4.87 9.96 -5.72
C ALA A 129 -6.04 9.63 -6.67
N HIS A 130 -6.46 10.62 -7.45
CA HIS A 130 -7.46 10.48 -8.50
C HIS A 130 -6.86 10.84 -9.87
N ASP A 131 -6.30 9.85 -10.54
CA ASP A 131 -5.53 9.99 -11.79
C ASP A 131 -6.30 10.65 -12.93
N ILE A 132 -7.59 10.32 -13.12
CA ILE A 132 -8.43 10.84 -14.22
C ILE A 132 -8.41 12.38 -14.25
N HIS A 133 -8.27 13.03 -13.09
CA HIS A 133 -8.20 14.49 -13.03
C HIS A 133 -6.87 15.03 -13.56
N TRP A 134 -5.74 14.48 -13.09
CA TRP A 134 -4.42 14.97 -13.48
C TRP A 134 -4.08 14.65 -14.94
N TYR A 135 -4.51 13.51 -15.47
CA TYR A 135 -4.42 13.22 -16.90
C TYR A 135 -5.09 14.27 -17.76
N ARG A 136 -6.33 14.60 -17.46
CA ARG A 136 -7.12 15.53 -18.26
C ARG A 136 -6.61 16.97 -18.21
N ASN A 137 -5.85 17.31 -17.19
CA ASN A 137 -5.32 18.66 -16.99
C ASN A 137 -3.82 18.75 -17.25
N ASP A 138 -3.21 17.66 -17.75
CA ASP A 138 -1.78 17.59 -18.08
C ASP A 138 -0.89 18.01 -16.88
N ILE A 139 -1.25 17.54 -15.70
CA ILE A 139 -0.51 17.76 -14.46
C ILE A 139 0.03 16.44 -13.93
N GLY A 140 1.10 16.50 -13.15
CA GLY A 140 1.69 15.32 -12.53
C GLY A 140 0.98 14.88 -11.25
N TRP A 141 1.22 13.67 -10.84
CA TRP A 141 0.70 13.10 -9.61
C TRP A 141 0.99 13.99 -8.38
N ALA A 142 2.23 14.45 -8.25
CA ALA A 142 2.64 15.33 -7.17
C ALA A 142 1.90 16.67 -7.16
N GLU A 143 1.68 17.26 -8.34
CA GLU A 143 0.96 18.53 -8.48
C GLU A 143 -0.52 18.34 -8.15
N SER A 144 -1.13 17.23 -8.56
CA SER A 144 -2.50 16.87 -8.20
C SER A 144 -2.70 16.80 -6.69
N LEU A 145 -1.69 16.42 -5.94
CA LEU A 145 -1.67 16.33 -4.48
C LEU A 145 -0.98 17.55 -3.79
N ASN A 146 -0.93 18.73 -4.44
CA ASN A 146 -0.25 19.92 -3.91
C ASN A 146 1.20 19.65 -3.49
N ASN A 147 1.89 18.78 -4.24
CA ASN A 147 3.28 18.41 -4.07
C ASN A 147 3.62 17.57 -2.82
N HIS A 148 2.69 17.34 -1.88
CA HIS A 148 2.97 16.42 -0.79
C HIS A 148 1.70 15.85 -0.13
N PRO A 149 1.47 14.52 -0.18
CA PRO A 149 0.27 13.91 0.41
C PRO A 149 0.19 14.05 1.92
N SER A 150 1.30 14.23 2.63
CA SER A 150 1.29 14.45 4.07
C SER A 150 0.56 15.71 4.51
N ASP A 151 0.36 16.69 3.63
CA ASP A 151 -0.39 17.90 3.96
C ASP A 151 -1.88 17.58 4.18
N ASP A 152 -2.40 16.60 3.46
CA ASP A 152 -3.81 16.21 3.56
C ASP A 152 -4.09 15.39 4.81
N ILE A 153 -3.13 14.58 5.28
CA ILE A 153 -3.24 13.75 6.48
C ILE A 153 -2.61 14.37 7.73
N ASN A 154 -2.06 15.58 7.60
CA ASN A 154 -1.43 16.27 8.72
C ASN A 154 -2.40 16.48 9.88
N GLY A 155 -1.95 16.10 11.08
CA GLY A 155 -2.74 16.16 12.30
C GLY A 155 -3.49 14.86 12.63
N LEU A 156 -3.45 13.83 11.77
CA LEU A 156 -3.92 12.50 12.17
C LEU A 156 -3.20 12.03 13.42
N PRO A 157 -3.93 11.48 14.40
CA PRO A 157 -3.36 11.06 15.70
C PRO A 157 -2.77 9.64 15.64
N CYS A 158 -2.37 9.17 14.47
CA CYS A 158 -1.90 7.81 14.23
C CYS A 158 -0.82 7.79 13.14
N GLN A 159 -0.09 6.66 13.03
CA GLN A 159 0.80 6.41 11.91
C GLN A 159 -0.04 6.01 10.67
N PHE A 160 0.17 6.70 9.56
CA PHE A 160 -0.53 6.45 8.30
C PHE A 160 0.36 5.63 7.35
N TRP A 161 0.09 4.34 7.25
CA TRP A 161 0.77 3.39 6.39
C TRP A 161 -0.03 3.19 5.10
N SER A 162 0.63 3.07 3.96
CA SER A 162 -0.08 3.08 2.68
C SER A 162 0.51 2.08 1.70
N THR A 163 -0.34 1.48 0.88
CA THR A 163 0.01 0.80 -0.38
C THR A 163 -0.65 1.52 -1.55
N MET A 164 -0.40 1.05 -2.77
CA MET A 164 -0.97 1.62 -4.00
C MET A 164 -2.30 0.99 -4.39
N GLY A 165 -3.11 1.78 -5.12
CA GLY A 165 -4.20 1.31 -5.95
C GLY A 165 -3.96 1.64 -7.42
N ASN A 166 -4.91 1.30 -8.28
CA ASN A 166 -4.77 1.49 -9.72
C ASN A 166 -4.72 2.97 -10.13
N HIS A 167 -5.34 3.87 -9.36
CA HIS A 167 -5.33 5.31 -9.62
C HIS A 167 -4.08 6.04 -9.07
N ASP A 168 -3.14 5.32 -8.46
CA ASP A 168 -1.89 5.90 -7.93
C ASP A 168 -0.71 5.79 -8.91
N ASN A 169 -0.88 5.16 -10.06
CA ASN A 169 0.15 5.02 -11.09
C ASN A 169 0.25 6.29 -11.95
N ASP A 170 1.47 6.67 -12.35
CA ASP A 170 1.70 7.79 -13.24
C ASP A 170 1.44 7.40 -14.70
N GLY A 171 0.30 7.78 -15.19
CA GLY A 171 -0.10 7.49 -16.54
C GLY A 171 0.57 8.31 -17.64
N HIS A 172 1.34 9.33 -17.29
CA HIS A 172 2.26 9.95 -18.23
C HIS A 172 3.44 9.01 -18.59
N THR A 173 3.59 7.91 -17.83
CA THR A 173 4.61 6.90 -18.10
C THR A 173 4.26 6.14 -19.38
N PRO A 174 5.07 6.21 -20.44
CA PRO A 174 4.81 5.47 -21.67
C PRO A 174 4.81 3.95 -21.40
N SER A 175 3.97 3.20 -22.09
CA SER A 175 4.03 1.74 -22.12
C SER A 175 5.41 1.24 -22.58
N GLY A 176 5.76 0.02 -22.23
CA GLY A 176 7.05 -0.59 -22.56
C GLY A 176 7.63 -1.35 -21.37
N ASP A 177 8.91 -1.69 -21.46
CA ASP A 177 9.60 -2.45 -20.42
C ASP A 177 9.54 -1.73 -19.07
N ASP A 178 9.27 -2.49 -18.01
CA ASP A 178 9.19 -2.02 -16.63
C ASP A 178 8.24 -0.83 -16.41
N VAL A 179 7.20 -0.67 -17.24
CA VAL A 179 6.23 0.42 -17.13
C VAL A 179 5.59 0.46 -15.74
N ASP A 180 5.24 -0.67 -15.19
CA ASP A 180 4.68 -0.83 -13.85
C ASP A 180 5.59 -0.20 -12.77
N LEU A 181 6.87 -0.59 -12.79
CA LEU A 181 7.87 -0.04 -11.88
C LEU A 181 8.11 1.46 -12.09
N ARG A 182 8.09 1.93 -13.35
CA ARG A 182 8.27 3.36 -13.66
C ARG A 182 7.07 4.20 -13.26
N ALA A 183 5.86 3.70 -13.50
CA ALA A 183 4.62 4.40 -13.19
C ALA A 183 4.40 4.56 -11.68
N SER A 184 4.88 3.63 -10.86
CA SER A 184 4.86 3.74 -9.40
C SER A 184 5.96 4.65 -8.83
N GLY A 185 6.87 5.17 -9.67
CA GLY A 185 7.99 6.03 -9.24
C GLY A 185 7.60 7.28 -8.45
N PRO A 186 6.66 8.11 -8.90
CA PRO A 186 6.18 9.28 -8.14
C PRO A 186 5.63 8.90 -6.76
N TYR A 187 4.84 7.84 -6.67
CA TYR A 187 4.34 7.32 -5.40
C TYR A 187 5.49 6.94 -4.46
N ARG A 188 6.46 6.13 -4.92
CA ARG A 188 7.61 5.72 -4.10
C ARG A 188 8.44 6.89 -3.59
N LYS A 189 8.52 7.98 -4.34
CA LYS A 189 9.26 9.19 -3.94
C LYS A 189 8.55 9.99 -2.86
N MET A 190 7.23 9.96 -2.82
CA MET A 190 6.43 10.84 -1.96
C MET A 190 5.78 10.12 -0.78
N VAL A 191 5.33 8.88 -0.98
CA VAL A 191 4.64 8.09 0.03
C VAL A 191 5.55 7.01 0.63
N GLY A 192 6.28 6.30 -0.22
CA GLY A 192 7.20 5.25 0.20
C GLY A 192 7.08 3.96 -0.59
N PRO A 193 7.61 2.84 -0.06
CA PRO A 193 7.53 1.53 -0.70
C PRO A 193 6.10 1.14 -1.03
N THR A 194 5.89 0.47 -2.17
CA THR A 194 4.56 0.04 -2.62
C THR A 194 4.08 -1.24 -1.93
N HIS A 195 5.02 -2.01 -1.36
CA HIS A 195 4.73 -3.18 -0.56
C HIS A 195 5.60 -3.18 0.70
N ILE A 196 4.98 -3.44 1.84
CA ILE A 196 5.59 -3.36 3.16
C ILE A 196 5.06 -4.45 4.07
N ALA A 197 5.83 -4.78 5.11
CA ALA A 197 5.40 -5.64 6.19
C ALA A 197 5.75 -5.05 7.54
N MET A 198 5.00 -5.44 8.57
CA MET A 198 5.20 -4.96 9.93
C MET A 198 4.62 -5.95 10.95
N ASN A 199 5.24 -6.01 12.13
CA ASN A 199 4.72 -6.77 13.25
C ASN A 199 4.20 -5.79 14.31
N ILE A 200 2.90 -5.75 14.52
CA ILE A 200 2.28 -4.94 15.56
C ILE A 200 1.67 -5.89 16.59
N GLY A 201 2.19 -5.85 17.80
CA GLY A 201 1.85 -6.83 18.82
C GLY A 201 2.15 -8.26 18.36
N LYS A 202 1.12 -9.11 18.34
CA LYS A 202 1.22 -10.53 17.98
C LYS A 202 0.72 -10.84 16.56
N ILE A 203 0.49 -9.83 15.75
CA ILE A 203 -0.04 -9.96 14.40
C ILE A 203 1.01 -9.51 13.39
N HIS A 204 1.16 -10.26 12.31
CA HIS A 204 1.96 -9.87 11.16
C HIS A 204 1.08 -9.22 10.12
N TYR A 205 1.38 -7.98 9.76
CA TYR A 205 0.65 -7.19 8.77
C TYR A 205 1.49 -7.04 7.51
N MET A 206 0.85 -7.12 6.36
CA MET A 206 1.44 -6.78 5.07
C MET A 206 0.51 -5.80 4.34
N LEU A 207 1.06 -4.76 3.72
CA LEU A 207 0.35 -3.93 2.76
C LEU A 207 1.02 -4.14 1.41
N LEU A 208 0.28 -4.63 0.42
CA LEU A 208 0.82 -5.13 -0.84
C LEU A 208 0.21 -4.39 -2.03
N ASP A 209 1.05 -4.05 -2.99
CA ASP A 209 0.66 -3.55 -4.29
C ASP A 209 0.25 -4.72 -5.19
N ASP A 210 -1.01 -4.81 -5.52
CA ASP A 210 -1.57 -5.86 -6.37
C ASP A 210 -1.98 -5.34 -7.76
N ILE A 211 -1.36 -4.23 -8.19
CA ILE A 211 -1.56 -3.62 -9.49
C ILE A 211 -0.39 -3.97 -10.42
N LEU A 212 -0.68 -4.56 -11.56
CA LEU A 212 0.26 -4.73 -12.67
C LEU A 212 -0.10 -3.74 -13.78
N TYR A 213 0.51 -2.57 -13.74
CA TYR A 213 0.21 -1.46 -14.63
C TYR A 213 0.94 -1.59 -15.98
N TYR A 214 0.24 -1.48 -17.10
CA TYR A 214 0.86 -1.59 -18.44
C TYR A 214 0.58 -0.40 -19.35
N ASN A 215 -0.34 0.49 -18.99
CA ASN A 215 -0.64 1.75 -19.69
C ASN A 215 -0.74 1.63 -21.22
N GLY A 216 -1.35 0.55 -21.71
CA GLY A 216 -1.52 0.35 -23.13
C GLY A 216 -2.60 1.27 -23.69
N TYR A 217 -2.32 1.93 -24.81
CA TYR A 217 -3.34 2.68 -25.54
C TYR A 217 -4.12 1.74 -26.46
N THR A 218 -5.42 1.58 -26.21
CA THR A 218 -6.30 0.73 -27.01
C THR A 218 -7.15 1.50 -28.00
N GLY A 219 -7.14 2.83 -27.93
CA GLY A 219 -7.97 3.70 -28.76
C GLY A 219 -9.46 3.70 -28.38
N SER A 220 -9.82 3.04 -27.29
CA SER A 220 -11.22 2.85 -26.88
C SER A 220 -11.65 3.78 -25.75
N ASN A 221 -10.72 4.38 -25.01
CA ASN A 221 -11.02 5.25 -23.89
C ASN A 221 -11.09 6.72 -24.29
N SER A 222 -12.32 7.24 -24.48
CA SER A 222 -12.54 8.66 -24.82
C SER A 222 -12.23 9.64 -23.69
N ASN A 223 -11.86 9.16 -22.51
CA ASN A 223 -11.63 9.97 -21.33
C ASN A 223 -10.16 10.31 -21.10
N VAL A 224 -9.25 9.70 -21.83
CA VAL A 224 -7.80 9.87 -21.70
C VAL A 224 -7.21 10.42 -22.98
N ASP A 225 -6.28 11.36 -22.86
CA ASP A 225 -5.53 11.86 -24.01
C ASP A 225 -4.66 10.74 -24.57
N SER A 226 -4.63 10.58 -25.90
CA SER A 226 -3.86 9.53 -26.59
C SER A 226 -2.36 9.53 -26.30
N GLN A 227 -1.82 10.64 -25.82
CA GLN A 227 -0.40 10.75 -25.45
C GLN A 227 -0.08 10.10 -24.09
N PHE A 228 -1.09 9.84 -23.24
CA PHE A 228 -0.91 9.35 -21.87
C PHE A 228 -1.31 7.87 -21.70
N GLY A 229 -1.80 7.22 -22.76
CA GLY A 229 -2.30 5.85 -22.69
C GLY A 229 -3.69 5.73 -22.06
N ASP A 230 -4.12 4.52 -21.79
CA ASP A 230 -5.48 4.20 -21.30
C ASP A 230 -5.52 3.87 -19.80
N CYS A 231 -4.43 4.06 -19.06
CA CYS A 231 -4.29 3.71 -17.62
C CYS A 231 -4.65 2.24 -17.33
N ASN A 232 -4.33 1.35 -18.26
CA ASN A 232 -4.68 -0.06 -18.16
C ASN A 232 -3.79 -0.79 -17.14
N TYR A 233 -4.40 -1.69 -16.40
CA TYR A 233 -3.75 -2.56 -15.43
C TYR A 233 -4.43 -3.94 -15.41
N ASN A 234 -3.79 -4.89 -14.76
CA ASN A 234 -4.37 -6.15 -14.31
C ASN A 234 -4.11 -6.29 -12.81
N ALA A 235 -4.99 -6.97 -12.10
CA ALA A 235 -4.67 -7.40 -10.76
C ALA A 235 -3.62 -8.52 -10.80
N GLY A 236 -2.65 -8.44 -9.89
CA GLY A 236 -1.58 -9.43 -9.78
C GLY A 236 -0.35 -8.90 -9.06
N PHE A 237 0.65 -9.73 -8.97
CA PHE A 237 1.89 -9.45 -8.25
C PHE A 237 3.09 -9.62 -9.16
N ARG A 238 4.05 -8.71 -9.06
CA ARG A 238 5.35 -8.86 -9.73
C ARG A 238 6.07 -10.10 -9.20
N PRO A 239 6.84 -10.81 -10.05
CA PRO A 239 7.59 -12.00 -9.61
C PRO A 239 8.59 -11.75 -8.48
N ASP A 240 9.23 -10.57 -8.49
CA ASP A 240 10.15 -10.14 -7.43
C ASP A 240 9.43 -9.88 -6.12
N MET A 241 8.21 -9.31 -6.16
CA MET A 241 7.36 -9.13 -4.97
C MET A 241 6.90 -10.48 -4.41
N LEU A 242 6.48 -11.44 -5.23
CA LEU A 242 6.15 -12.79 -4.75
C LEU A 242 7.35 -13.43 -4.02
N THR A 243 8.55 -13.24 -4.56
CA THR A 243 9.79 -13.70 -3.92
C THR A 243 10.04 -12.99 -2.59
N TRP A 244 9.78 -11.69 -2.52
CA TRP A 244 9.91 -10.92 -1.29
C TRP A 244 8.91 -11.38 -0.23
N ILE A 245 7.63 -11.60 -0.60
CA ILE A 245 6.59 -12.12 0.30
C ILE A 245 7.01 -13.48 0.86
N GLU A 246 7.48 -14.40 0.01
CA GLU A 246 7.95 -15.71 0.45
C GLU A 246 9.10 -15.59 1.48
N ARG A 247 10.07 -14.73 1.22
CA ARG A 247 11.18 -14.47 2.14
C ARG A 247 10.73 -13.88 3.46
N ASP A 248 9.85 -12.88 3.44
CA ASP A 248 9.32 -12.26 4.65
C ASP A 248 8.56 -13.30 5.50
N LEU A 249 7.64 -14.04 4.89
CA LEU A 249 6.88 -15.10 5.55
C LEU A 249 7.74 -16.23 6.10
N SER A 250 8.96 -16.42 5.61
CA SER A 250 9.90 -17.39 6.15
C SER A 250 10.41 -17.02 7.56
N TYR A 251 10.28 -15.78 7.96
CA TYR A 251 10.60 -15.29 9.31
C TYR A 251 9.39 -15.29 10.25
N VAL A 252 8.20 -15.64 9.76
CA VAL A 252 6.94 -15.59 10.51
C VAL A 252 6.54 -17.00 10.96
N ASP A 253 6.26 -17.17 12.26
CA ASP A 253 5.74 -18.44 12.79
C ASP A 253 4.36 -18.75 12.18
N LYS A 254 4.13 -20.01 11.82
CA LYS A 254 2.88 -20.44 11.15
C LYS A 254 1.62 -20.30 12.00
N ASN A 255 1.77 -20.12 13.32
CA ASN A 255 0.67 -19.84 14.24
C ASN A 255 0.39 -18.33 14.41
N THR A 256 1.27 -17.47 13.87
CA THR A 256 1.05 -16.01 13.89
C THR A 256 -0.12 -15.66 12.98
N PRO A 257 -1.15 -14.96 13.46
CA PRO A 257 -2.19 -14.42 12.59
C PRO A 257 -1.59 -13.42 11.59
N ILE A 258 -2.04 -13.50 10.34
CA ILE A 258 -1.62 -12.60 9.27
C ILE A 258 -2.79 -11.76 8.82
N VAL A 259 -2.55 -10.47 8.62
CA VAL A 259 -3.49 -9.55 7.96
C VAL A 259 -2.80 -8.94 6.74
N VAL A 260 -3.39 -9.12 5.57
CA VAL A 260 -2.87 -8.61 4.31
C VAL A 260 -3.81 -7.54 3.79
N GLY A 261 -3.34 -6.30 3.75
CA GLY A 261 -4.02 -5.19 3.08
C GLY A 261 -3.57 -5.07 1.63
N MET A 262 -4.49 -4.91 0.70
CA MET A 262 -4.25 -4.76 -0.73
C MET A 262 -5.42 -4.02 -1.37
N HIS A 263 -5.27 -3.59 -2.62
CA HIS A 263 -6.30 -2.75 -3.23
C HIS A 263 -7.43 -3.57 -3.84
N ILE A 264 -7.11 -4.47 -4.78
CA ILE A 264 -8.11 -5.23 -5.54
C ILE A 264 -8.57 -6.48 -4.78
N PRO A 265 -9.87 -6.73 -4.65
CA PRO A 265 -10.37 -7.94 -4.01
C PRO A 265 -9.89 -9.23 -4.68
N LEU A 266 -9.51 -10.21 -3.87
CA LEU A 266 -9.12 -11.55 -4.34
C LEU A 266 -10.28 -12.36 -4.88
N VAL A 267 -11.47 -12.12 -4.30
CA VAL A 267 -12.68 -12.93 -4.53
C VAL A 267 -13.68 -12.16 -5.37
N ASN A 268 -14.29 -12.85 -6.32
CA ASN A 268 -15.30 -12.25 -7.19
C ASN A 268 -16.54 -11.80 -6.40
N TRP A 269 -17.34 -10.94 -7.01
CA TRP A 269 -18.53 -10.32 -6.40
C TRP A 269 -19.47 -11.30 -5.72
N ASP A 270 -19.73 -12.44 -6.33
CA ASP A 270 -20.63 -13.47 -5.83
C ASP A 270 -20.00 -14.43 -4.80
N GLY A 271 -18.71 -14.28 -4.52
CA GLY A 271 -17.98 -15.15 -3.60
C GLY A 271 -17.64 -16.52 -4.16
N SER A 272 -17.95 -16.80 -5.41
CA SER A 272 -17.86 -18.15 -5.97
C SER A 272 -16.48 -18.53 -6.48
N SER A 273 -15.66 -17.53 -6.80
CA SER A 273 -14.39 -17.75 -7.50
C SER A 273 -13.40 -16.60 -7.30
N ARG A 274 -12.22 -16.76 -7.81
CA ARG A 274 -11.21 -15.69 -7.96
C ARG A 274 -11.82 -14.49 -8.69
N ASN A 275 -11.48 -13.28 -8.27
CA ASN A 275 -11.85 -12.05 -8.96
C ASN A 275 -11.32 -12.07 -10.40
N TYR A 276 -12.15 -11.69 -11.37
CA TYR A 276 -11.85 -11.72 -12.80
C TYR A 276 -10.69 -10.79 -13.20
N GLU A 277 -10.42 -9.73 -12.42
CA GLU A 277 -9.32 -8.80 -12.65
C GLU A 277 -7.95 -9.45 -12.48
N PHE A 278 -7.86 -10.50 -11.65
CA PHE A 278 -6.70 -11.40 -11.64
C PHE A 278 -6.74 -12.32 -12.86
N ASN A 279 -6.53 -11.78 -14.05
CA ASN A 279 -6.60 -12.54 -15.29
C ASN A 279 -5.56 -13.66 -15.41
N ASN A 280 -4.43 -13.58 -14.71
CA ASN A 280 -3.41 -14.61 -14.61
C ASN A 280 -3.66 -15.53 -13.41
N THR A 281 -4.31 -16.68 -13.66
CA THR A 281 -4.62 -17.67 -12.63
C THR A 281 -3.37 -18.22 -11.93
N SER A 282 -2.27 -18.41 -12.64
CA SER A 282 -1.02 -18.91 -12.05
C SER A 282 -0.42 -17.93 -11.07
N ASN A 283 -0.47 -16.63 -11.38
CA ASN A 283 0.00 -15.56 -10.50
C ASN A 283 -0.82 -15.52 -9.19
N TRP A 284 -2.15 -15.50 -9.32
CA TRP A 284 -3.06 -15.53 -8.16
C TRP A 284 -2.85 -16.79 -7.30
N THR A 285 -2.73 -17.96 -7.93
CA THR A 285 -2.51 -19.24 -7.22
C THR A 285 -1.15 -19.25 -6.51
N SER A 286 -0.10 -18.72 -7.15
CA SER A 286 1.22 -18.60 -6.53
C SER A 286 1.18 -17.73 -5.28
N PHE A 287 0.51 -16.58 -5.37
CA PHE A 287 0.30 -15.71 -4.22
C PHE A 287 -0.44 -16.42 -3.08
N MET A 288 -1.60 -17.01 -3.35
CA MET A 288 -2.41 -17.68 -2.33
C MET A 288 -1.67 -18.84 -1.66
N ASN A 289 -0.85 -19.57 -2.41
CA ASN A 289 -0.07 -20.69 -1.87
C ASN A 289 0.98 -20.28 -0.85
N LEU A 290 1.43 -19.01 -0.83
CA LEU A 290 2.36 -18.50 0.18
C LEU A 290 1.75 -18.51 1.58
N PHE A 291 0.43 -18.42 1.68
CA PHE A 291 -0.30 -18.30 2.93
C PHE A 291 -0.96 -19.60 3.41
N LYS A 292 -1.02 -20.63 2.58
CA LYS A 292 -1.83 -21.85 2.85
C LYS A 292 -1.48 -22.59 4.14
N ASP A 293 -0.25 -22.47 4.62
CA ASP A 293 0.24 -23.19 5.80
C ASP A 293 0.11 -22.36 7.09
N PHE A 294 -0.39 -21.12 7.01
CA PHE A 294 -0.64 -20.29 8.17
C PHE A 294 -2.01 -20.59 8.77
N LYS A 295 -2.07 -20.50 10.10
CA LYS A 295 -3.26 -20.85 10.86
C LYS A 295 -4.45 -19.93 10.60
N GLU A 296 -4.18 -18.65 10.38
CA GLU A 296 -5.20 -17.62 10.19
C GLU A 296 -4.66 -16.53 9.29
N VAL A 297 -5.37 -16.23 8.20
CA VAL A 297 -5.02 -15.16 7.25
C VAL A 297 -6.27 -14.39 6.90
N ASN A 298 -6.26 -13.09 7.15
CA ASN A 298 -7.34 -12.17 6.80
C ASN A 298 -6.84 -11.20 5.73
N PHE A 299 -7.58 -11.09 4.62
CA PHE A 299 -7.33 -10.09 3.58
C PHE A 299 -8.28 -8.91 3.77
N ILE A 300 -7.77 -7.70 3.64
CA ILE A 300 -8.57 -6.46 3.67
C ILE A 300 -8.33 -5.74 2.35
N THR A 301 -9.40 -5.44 1.61
CA THR A 301 -9.33 -4.91 0.26
C THR A 301 -10.26 -3.70 0.06
N GLY A 302 -10.03 -2.93 -1.01
CA GLY A 302 -10.80 -1.74 -1.40
C GLY A 302 -11.40 -1.85 -2.80
N HIS A 303 -11.12 -0.84 -3.65
CA HIS A 303 -11.37 -0.80 -5.10
C HIS A 303 -12.85 -0.79 -5.53
N THR A 304 -13.68 -1.63 -4.96
CA THR A 304 -15.08 -1.76 -5.40
C THR A 304 -16.00 -0.71 -4.81
N HIS A 305 -15.51 0.11 -3.88
CA HIS A 305 -16.29 1.09 -3.12
C HIS A 305 -17.47 0.49 -2.31
N GLN A 306 -17.40 -0.80 -2.02
CA GLN A 306 -18.48 -1.53 -1.34
C GLN A 306 -17.95 -2.38 -0.21
N THR A 307 -18.74 -2.52 0.85
CA THR A 307 -18.37 -3.34 2.00
C THR A 307 -18.90 -4.76 1.83
N ARG A 308 -18.01 -5.75 1.95
CA ARG A 308 -18.33 -7.18 1.89
C ARG A 308 -17.40 -8.01 2.73
N PHE A 309 -17.91 -9.16 3.13
CA PHE A 309 -17.14 -10.22 3.76
C PHE A 309 -17.29 -11.50 2.96
N ARG A 310 -16.19 -12.20 2.68
CA ARG A 310 -16.16 -13.45 1.90
C ARG A 310 -15.09 -14.39 2.44
N ALA A 311 -15.40 -15.70 2.46
CA ALA A 311 -14.37 -16.73 2.55
C ALA A 311 -13.66 -16.85 1.21
N VAL A 312 -12.35 -17.10 1.23
CA VAL A 312 -11.56 -17.30 0.00
C VAL A 312 -11.78 -18.71 -0.53
N PRO A 313 -12.39 -18.87 -1.74
CA PRO A 313 -12.72 -20.18 -2.26
C PRO A 313 -11.49 -21.08 -2.47
N GLY A 314 -11.58 -22.33 -2.00
CA GLY A 314 -10.53 -23.35 -2.21
C GLY A 314 -9.39 -23.34 -1.19
N TYR A 315 -9.39 -22.42 -0.21
CA TYR A 315 -8.33 -22.30 0.81
C TYR A 315 -8.79 -22.60 2.25
N GLY A 316 -9.94 -23.24 2.42
CA GLY A 316 -10.45 -23.67 3.72
C GLY A 316 -11.18 -22.57 4.48
N THR A 317 -11.30 -22.72 5.80
CA THR A 317 -12.06 -21.83 6.69
C THR A 317 -11.17 -20.82 7.43
N ASN A 318 -9.90 -20.78 7.13
CA ASN A 318 -8.89 -19.94 7.79
C ASN A 318 -8.38 -18.78 6.92
N MET A 319 -9.02 -18.54 5.77
CA MET A 319 -8.74 -17.41 4.88
C MET A 319 -10.03 -16.68 4.53
N ASP A 320 -10.13 -15.46 5.02
CA ASP A 320 -11.28 -14.59 4.79
C ASP A 320 -10.85 -13.28 4.13
N GLU A 321 -11.76 -12.68 3.36
CA GLU A 321 -11.59 -11.38 2.74
C GLU A 321 -12.65 -10.40 3.23
N HIS A 322 -12.19 -9.23 3.66
CA HIS A 322 -13.01 -8.07 4.02
C HIS A 322 -12.79 -6.97 2.99
N ASN A 323 -13.69 -6.83 2.03
CA ASN A 323 -13.69 -5.69 1.14
C ASN A 323 -14.41 -4.53 1.82
N ILE A 324 -13.78 -3.35 1.89
CA ILE A 324 -14.31 -2.18 2.58
C ILE A 324 -14.73 -1.09 1.61
N GLY A 325 -15.68 -0.26 2.02
CA GLY A 325 -16.18 0.86 1.25
C GLY A 325 -15.18 2.01 1.17
N ALA A 326 -15.28 2.82 0.12
CA ALA A 326 -14.42 3.97 -0.14
C ALA A 326 -14.60 5.09 0.89
N VAL A 327 -13.52 5.80 1.17
CA VAL A 327 -13.54 7.03 1.98
C VAL A 327 -14.14 8.20 1.19
N CYS A 328 -13.86 8.28 -0.12
CA CYS A 328 -14.37 9.36 -0.95
C CYS A 328 -15.78 9.09 -1.52
N GLY A 329 -16.44 10.16 -1.97
CA GLY A 329 -17.76 10.08 -2.64
C GLY A 329 -17.68 10.01 -4.17
N VAL A 330 -16.49 9.90 -4.76
CA VAL A 330 -16.34 9.75 -6.22
C VAL A 330 -16.84 8.37 -6.61
N TRP A 331 -17.64 8.30 -7.68
CA TRP A 331 -18.33 7.08 -8.15
C TRP A 331 -19.36 6.47 -7.19
N TRP A 332 -19.77 7.17 -6.16
CA TRP A 332 -20.92 6.74 -5.38
C TRP A 332 -22.22 7.13 -6.09
N SER A 333 -23.25 6.30 -5.95
CA SER A 333 -24.58 6.57 -6.52
C SER A 333 -25.33 7.70 -5.81
N SER A 334 -24.84 8.17 -4.65
CA SER A 334 -25.41 9.29 -3.90
C SER A 334 -24.30 10.17 -3.31
N SER A 335 -24.58 11.46 -3.14
CA SER A 335 -23.73 12.41 -2.46
C SER A 335 -23.73 12.29 -0.93
N ALA A 336 -24.47 11.33 -0.39
CA ALA A 336 -24.47 11.02 1.05
C ALA A 336 -23.21 10.25 1.42
N ARG A 337 -22.40 10.80 2.32
CA ARG A 337 -21.26 10.18 2.96
C ARG A 337 -21.68 9.58 4.28
#